data_c53c43503ad91fb310d066648cd2c026
#
_entry.id   c53c43503ad91fb310d066648cd2c026
#
_cell.length_a   1.000
_cell.length_b   1.000
_cell.length_c   1.000
_cell.angle_alpha   90.00
_cell.angle_beta   90.00
_cell.angle_gamma   90.00
#
_symmetry.space_group_name_H-M   'P 1'
#
loop_
_entity.id
_entity.type
_entity.pdbx_description
1 polymer ?
#
loop_
_entity_poly.entity_id
_entity_poly.type
_entity_poly.pdbx_seq_one_letter_code
_entity_poly.pdbx_strand_id
1 'polypeptide(L)'
;MNKNTARLRRAKSTRMHIRSLGVPRLSVHRTGQHLYAQVFSASGNTVLASASTVQKAVAEGLKSTNNKDAAAAVGKAIAERAIKAGIESVAFDRSGFRYHGRIQVLADAAREAGLKF
;
A
#
# COMPACT_ATOMS: atom_id res chain seq x y z
N MET A 1 -26.17 2.34 5.92
CA MET A 1 -24.94 2.49 5.12
C MET A 1 -24.24 1.14 5.03
N ASN A 2 -23.83 0.71 3.83
CA ASN A 2 -23.12 -0.57 3.68
C ASN A 2 -21.63 -0.41 4.03
N LYS A 3 -20.94 -1.54 4.16
CA LYS A 3 -19.51 -1.56 4.53
C LYS A 3 -18.63 -0.85 3.51
N ASN A 4 -18.95 -0.96 2.22
CA ASN A 4 -18.18 -0.31 1.16
C ASN A 4 -18.29 1.21 1.23
N THR A 5 -19.50 1.73 1.42
CA THR A 5 -19.71 3.17 1.53
C THR A 5 -18.97 3.74 2.75
N ALA A 6 -19.02 3.05 3.88
CA ALA A 6 -18.30 3.47 5.08
C ALA A 6 -16.79 3.46 4.87
N ARG A 7 -16.26 2.41 4.20
CA ARG A 7 -14.83 2.32 3.89
C ARG A 7 -14.38 3.46 2.98
N LEU A 8 -15.13 3.75 1.93
CA LEU A 8 -14.80 4.82 0.99
C LEU A 8 -14.82 6.20 1.65
N ARG A 9 -15.72 6.41 2.60
CA ARG A 9 -15.77 7.64 3.37
C ARG A 9 -14.53 7.81 4.24
N ARG A 10 -14.09 6.75 4.92
CA ARG A 10 -12.87 6.77 5.72
C ARG A 10 -11.64 7.03 4.84
N ALA A 11 -11.58 6.37 3.68
CA ALA A 11 -10.48 6.57 2.73
C ALA A 11 -10.41 8.02 2.25
N LYS A 12 -11.53 8.63 1.93
CA LYS A 12 -11.59 10.03 1.49
C LYS A 12 -11.04 10.98 2.55
N SER A 13 -11.46 10.80 3.80
CA SER A 13 -10.99 11.63 4.91
C SER A 13 -9.47 11.53 5.08
N THR A 14 -8.93 10.30 5.07
CA THR A 14 -7.51 10.05 5.19
C THR A 14 -6.73 10.69 4.03
N ARG A 15 -7.21 10.55 2.81
CA ARG A 15 -6.56 11.11 1.61
C ARG A 15 -6.52 12.63 1.62
N MET A 16 -7.59 13.26 2.09
CA MET A 16 -7.62 14.71 2.23
C MET A 16 -6.58 15.20 3.24
N HIS A 17 -6.45 14.49 4.36
CA HIS A 17 -5.44 14.81 5.37
C HIS A 17 -4.01 14.64 4.80
N ILE A 18 -3.75 13.51 4.13
CA ILE A 18 -2.43 13.22 3.54
C ILE A 18 -2.06 14.28 2.50
N ARG A 19 -3.02 14.69 1.68
CA ARG A 19 -2.78 15.73 0.67
C ARG A 19 -2.32 17.04 1.32
N SER A 20 -2.87 17.38 2.48
CA SER A 20 -2.47 18.60 3.21
C SER A 20 -1.05 18.53 3.75
N LEU A 21 -0.49 17.32 3.93
CA LEU A 21 0.88 17.13 4.41
C LEU A 21 1.94 17.34 3.31
N GLY A 22 1.55 17.25 2.04
CA GLY A 22 2.48 17.49 0.93
C GLY A 22 3.55 16.42 0.73
N VAL A 23 3.30 15.17 1.16
CA VAL A 23 4.23 14.05 1.01
C VAL A 23 3.65 12.99 0.08
N PRO A 24 4.50 12.13 -0.55
CA PRO A 24 4.02 10.99 -1.33
C PRO A 24 3.14 10.07 -0.48
N ARG A 25 2.17 9.43 -1.11
CA ARG A 25 1.19 8.60 -0.43
C ARG A 25 1.36 7.15 -0.83
N LEU A 26 1.58 6.27 0.16
CA LEU A 26 1.54 4.83 -0.06
C LEU A 26 0.10 4.36 0.13
N SER A 27 -0.54 3.97 -0.96
CA SER A 27 -1.91 3.47 -0.97
C SER A 27 -1.91 1.96 -1.09
N VAL A 28 -2.68 1.29 -0.25
CA VAL A 28 -2.87 -0.16 -0.32
C VAL A 28 -4.32 -0.46 -0.64
N HIS A 29 -4.52 -1.52 -1.41
CA HIS A 29 -5.86 -1.98 -1.78
C HIS A 29 -5.91 -3.50 -1.76
N ARG A 30 -7.02 -4.03 -1.30
CA ARG A 30 -7.24 -5.46 -1.16
C ARG A 30 -8.52 -5.88 -1.89
N THR A 31 -8.39 -6.88 -2.74
CA THR A 31 -9.55 -7.57 -3.33
C THR A 31 -9.64 -8.97 -2.74
N GLY A 32 -10.62 -9.76 -3.17
CA GLY A 32 -10.76 -11.15 -2.73
C GLY A 32 -9.60 -12.05 -3.14
N GLN A 33 -8.83 -11.68 -4.17
CA GLN A 33 -7.79 -12.53 -4.74
C GLN A 33 -6.39 -11.93 -4.67
N HIS A 34 -6.25 -10.60 -4.63
CA HIS A 34 -4.97 -9.93 -4.77
C HIS A 34 -4.79 -8.78 -3.80
N LEU A 35 -3.54 -8.44 -3.56
CA LEU A 35 -3.11 -7.28 -2.79
C LEU A 35 -2.36 -6.32 -3.71
N TYR A 36 -2.58 -5.02 -3.53
CA TYR A 36 -2.00 -3.97 -4.35
C TYR A 36 -1.40 -2.89 -3.46
N ALA A 37 -0.24 -2.37 -3.85
CA ALA A 37 0.37 -1.21 -3.21
C ALA A 37 0.87 -0.26 -4.28
N GLN A 38 0.61 1.03 -4.11
CA GLN A 38 1.03 2.08 -5.05
C GLN A 38 1.52 3.28 -4.25
N VAL A 39 2.59 3.91 -4.74
CA VAL A 39 3.06 5.18 -4.18
C VAL A 39 2.68 6.27 -5.18
N PHE A 40 1.82 7.18 -4.74
CA PHE A 40 1.41 8.34 -5.53
C PHE A 40 2.26 9.55 -5.16
N SER A 41 2.48 10.44 -6.13
CA SER A 41 3.13 11.71 -5.87
C SER A 41 2.33 12.54 -4.85
N ALA A 42 2.97 13.56 -4.27
CA ALA A 42 2.31 14.44 -3.30
C ALA A 42 1.06 15.11 -3.89
N SER A 43 1.05 15.39 -5.19
CA SER A 43 -0.12 15.94 -5.88
C SER A 43 -1.22 14.91 -6.11
N GLY A 44 -0.91 13.62 -6.01
CA GLY A 44 -1.84 12.53 -6.26
C GLY A 44 -2.05 12.19 -7.73
N ASN A 45 -1.35 12.84 -8.65
CA ASN A 45 -1.57 12.71 -10.09
C ASN A 45 -0.68 11.66 -10.76
N THR A 46 0.38 11.22 -10.12
CA THR A 46 1.38 10.33 -10.73
C THR A 46 1.66 9.15 -9.82
N VAL A 47 1.70 7.94 -10.38
CA VAL A 47 2.14 6.73 -9.67
C VAL A 47 3.66 6.66 -9.80
N LEU A 48 4.36 6.75 -8.68
CA LEU A 48 5.82 6.73 -8.63
C LEU A 48 6.40 5.33 -8.50
N ALA A 49 5.67 4.43 -7.84
CA ALA A 49 6.06 3.03 -7.69
C ALA A 49 4.80 2.20 -7.47
N SER A 50 4.82 0.94 -7.88
CA SER A 50 3.70 0.02 -7.67
C SER A 50 4.20 -1.41 -7.47
N ALA A 51 3.45 -2.20 -6.71
CA ALA A 51 3.68 -3.61 -6.51
C ALA A 51 2.35 -4.31 -6.27
N SER A 52 2.21 -5.52 -6.78
CA SER A 52 0.97 -6.29 -6.64
C SER A 52 1.24 -7.77 -6.78
N THR A 53 0.41 -8.60 -6.14
CA THR A 53 0.46 -10.05 -6.32
C THR A 53 0.00 -10.50 -7.71
N VAL A 54 -0.55 -9.61 -8.53
CA VAL A 54 -0.82 -9.88 -9.95
C VAL A 54 0.50 -10.02 -10.72
N GLN A 55 1.56 -9.35 -10.27
CA GLN A 55 2.87 -9.37 -10.92
C GLN A 55 3.62 -10.66 -10.58
N LYS A 56 4.13 -11.37 -11.58
CA LYS A 56 4.85 -12.63 -11.38
C LYS A 56 6.06 -12.47 -10.47
N ALA A 57 6.80 -11.38 -10.60
CA ALA A 57 7.98 -11.12 -9.80
C ALA A 57 7.67 -11.03 -8.29
N VAL A 58 6.51 -10.51 -7.94
CA VAL A 58 6.06 -10.41 -6.55
C VAL A 58 5.45 -11.73 -6.07
N ALA A 59 4.69 -12.40 -6.92
CA ALA A 59 3.97 -13.63 -6.56
C ALA A 59 4.84 -14.88 -6.60
N GLU A 60 6.05 -14.79 -7.11
CA GLU A 60 6.96 -15.96 -7.25
C GLU A 60 7.19 -16.61 -5.89
N GLY A 61 6.97 -17.92 -5.82
CA GLY A 61 7.14 -18.70 -4.61
C GLY A 61 5.99 -18.61 -3.62
N LEU A 62 4.97 -17.82 -3.89
CA LEU A 62 3.81 -17.70 -3.00
C LEU A 62 2.78 -18.79 -3.26
N LYS A 63 2.23 -19.36 -2.19
CA LYS A 63 1.15 -20.36 -2.27
C LYS A 63 -0.21 -19.68 -2.50
N SER A 64 -0.35 -18.43 -2.09
CA SER A 64 -1.58 -17.67 -2.23
C SER A 64 -1.25 -16.21 -2.57
N THR A 65 -2.16 -15.52 -3.23
CA THR A 65 -2.00 -14.13 -3.65
C THR A 65 -2.66 -13.13 -2.70
N ASN A 66 -3.28 -13.59 -1.62
CA ASN A 66 -4.01 -12.71 -0.70
C ASN A 66 -3.85 -13.05 0.78
N ASN A 67 -2.85 -13.86 1.14
CA ASN A 67 -2.58 -14.18 2.55
C ASN A 67 -1.51 -13.24 3.14
N LYS A 68 -1.08 -13.50 4.38
CA LYS A 68 -0.06 -12.68 5.05
C LYS A 68 1.30 -12.76 4.37
N ASP A 69 1.67 -13.92 3.83
CA ASP A 69 2.93 -14.06 3.09
C ASP A 69 2.91 -13.20 1.82
N ALA A 70 1.77 -13.15 1.13
CA ALA A 70 1.60 -12.29 -0.03
C ALA A 70 1.69 -10.81 0.39
N ALA A 71 1.11 -10.43 1.52
CA ALA A 71 1.18 -9.08 2.04
C ALA A 71 2.63 -8.67 2.35
N ALA A 72 3.41 -9.56 2.96
CA ALA A 72 4.82 -9.31 3.23
C ALA A 72 5.61 -9.13 1.94
N ALA A 73 5.35 -9.95 0.91
CA ALA A 73 6.02 -9.85 -0.38
C ALA A 73 5.70 -8.51 -1.08
N VAL A 74 4.46 -8.08 -1.05
CA VAL A 74 4.04 -6.79 -1.63
C VAL A 74 4.68 -5.62 -0.87
N GLY A 75 4.68 -5.67 0.46
CA GLY A 75 5.30 -4.64 1.29
C GLY A 75 6.79 -4.47 1.01
N LYS A 76 7.51 -5.58 0.94
CA LYS A 76 8.93 -5.57 0.60
C LYS A 76 9.17 -5.01 -0.80
N ALA A 77 8.39 -5.47 -1.79
CA ALA A 77 8.55 -5.04 -3.17
C ALA A 77 8.26 -3.55 -3.35
N ILE A 78 7.19 -3.04 -2.74
CA ILE A 78 6.85 -1.61 -2.87
C ILE A 78 7.90 -0.73 -2.21
N ALA A 79 8.44 -1.14 -1.07
CA ALA A 79 9.48 -0.39 -0.38
C ALA A 79 10.76 -0.33 -1.22
N GLU A 80 11.20 -1.46 -1.76
CA GLU A 80 12.39 -1.52 -2.61
C GLU A 80 12.23 -0.63 -3.86
N ARG A 81 11.06 -0.70 -4.50
CA ARG A 81 10.78 0.10 -5.70
C ARG A 81 10.67 1.59 -5.39
N ALA A 82 10.08 1.96 -4.26
CA ALA A 82 9.98 3.36 -3.84
C ALA A 82 11.36 3.93 -3.53
N ILE A 83 12.19 3.22 -2.79
CA ILE A 83 13.55 3.64 -2.44
C ILE A 83 14.38 3.79 -3.72
N LYS A 84 14.26 2.86 -4.65
CA LYS A 84 14.95 2.93 -5.95
C LYS A 84 14.52 4.15 -6.76
N ALA A 85 13.28 4.59 -6.60
CA ALA A 85 12.74 5.79 -7.24
C ALA A 85 13.11 7.09 -6.50
N GLY A 86 13.87 7.00 -5.39
CA GLY A 86 14.30 8.15 -4.62
C GLY A 86 13.33 8.57 -3.51
N ILE A 87 12.35 7.75 -3.18
CA ILE A 87 11.36 8.04 -2.15
C ILE A 87 11.79 7.37 -0.84
N GLU A 88 11.99 8.16 0.22
CA GLU A 88 12.40 7.64 1.52
C GLU A 88 11.24 7.61 2.52
N SER A 89 10.33 8.59 2.45
CA SER A 89 9.22 8.74 3.38
C SER A 89 7.92 8.87 2.63
N VAL A 90 6.87 8.26 3.17
CA VAL A 90 5.52 8.33 2.60
C VAL A 90 4.51 8.49 3.73
N ALA A 91 3.29 8.91 3.39
CA ALA A 91 2.14 8.84 4.29
C ALA A 91 1.35 7.59 3.92
N PHE A 92 1.00 6.79 4.92
CA PHE A 92 0.31 5.52 4.69
C PHE A 92 -1.19 5.74 4.53
N ASP A 93 -1.74 5.31 3.39
CA ASP A 93 -3.17 5.31 3.10
C ASP A 93 -3.63 3.88 2.94
N ARG A 94 -4.34 3.37 3.92
CA ARG A 94 -4.89 2.02 3.92
C ARG A 94 -6.22 1.89 3.15
N SER A 95 -6.61 2.92 2.41
CA SER A 95 -7.85 2.95 1.60
C SER A 95 -9.12 2.65 2.41
N GLY A 96 -9.14 3.06 3.69
CA GLY A 96 -10.26 2.82 4.60
C GLY A 96 -10.34 1.41 5.16
N PHE A 97 -9.43 0.50 4.78
CA PHE A 97 -9.34 -0.83 5.38
C PHE A 97 -8.78 -0.73 6.80
N ARG A 98 -9.13 -1.66 7.66
CA ARG A 98 -8.59 -1.68 9.03
C ARG A 98 -7.10 -1.98 9.02
N TYR A 99 -6.35 -1.28 9.89
CA TYR A 99 -4.92 -1.53 10.08
C TYR A 99 -4.74 -2.78 10.94
N HIS A 100 -4.89 -3.94 10.30
CA HIS A 100 -4.88 -5.21 10.98
C HIS A 100 -4.70 -6.33 9.95
N GLY A 101 -4.22 -7.49 10.38
CA GLY A 101 -4.04 -8.64 9.51
C GLY A 101 -3.09 -8.34 8.34
N ARG A 102 -3.57 -8.58 7.13
CA ARG A 102 -2.76 -8.43 5.91
C ARG A 102 -2.26 -7.01 5.67
N ILE A 103 -3.07 -6.01 5.99
CA ILE A 103 -2.67 -4.61 5.82
C ILE A 103 -1.52 -4.27 6.78
N GLN A 104 -1.59 -4.72 8.01
CA GLN A 104 -0.54 -4.52 9.00
C GLN A 104 0.76 -5.23 8.58
N VAL A 105 0.66 -6.48 8.11
CA VAL A 105 1.82 -7.24 7.65
C VAL A 105 2.51 -6.54 6.48
N LEU A 106 1.74 -6.02 5.51
CA LEU A 106 2.27 -5.28 4.38
C LEU A 106 3.03 -4.02 4.85
N ALA A 107 2.42 -3.25 5.75
CA ALA A 107 3.04 -2.04 6.27
C ALA A 107 4.32 -2.34 7.06
N ASP A 108 4.30 -3.37 7.90
CA ASP A 108 5.46 -3.77 8.68
C ASP A 108 6.61 -4.23 7.77
N ALA A 109 6.31 -5.00 6.73
CA ALA A 109 7.30 -5.45 5.76
C ALA A 109 7.92 -4.27 4.99
N ALA A 110 7.11 -3.28 4.62
CA ALA A 110 7.61 -2.09 3.94
C ALA A 110 8.53 -1.27 4.85
N ARG A 111 8.19 -1.11 6.12
CA ARG A 111 9.03 -0.42 7.10
C ARG A 111 10.34 -1.17 7.32
N GLU A 112 10.29 -2.47 7.43
CA GLU A 112 11.46 -3.34 7.62
C GLU A 112 12.40 -3.26 6.43
N ALA A 113 11.88 -3.06 5.23
CA ALA A 113 12.68 -2.90 4.02
C ALA A 113 13.26 -1.48 3.85
N GLY A 114 12.95 -0.56 4.77
CA GLY A 114 13.58 0.75 4.84
C GLY A 114 12.69 1.95 4.52
N LEU A 115 11.44 1.74 4.16
CA LEU A 115 10.51 2.84 3.88
C LEU A 115 10.02 3.45 5.20
N LYS A 116 9.99 4.77 5.28
CA LYS A 116 9.61 5.49 6.50
C LYS A 116 8.19 6.00 6.45
N PHE A 117 7.40 5.62 7.43
CA PHE A 117 6.05 6.16 7.63
C PHE A 117 5.48 5.77 8.99
#